data_01ad50f37f600f0bdbf5c8dd0c03a139
#
_entry.id   01ad50f37f600f0bdbf5c8dd0c03a139
#
_cell.length_a   1.000
_cell.length_b   1.000
_cell.length_c   1.000
_cell.angle_alpha   90.00
_cell.angle_beta   90.00
_cell.angle_gamma   90.00
#
_symmetry.space_group_name_H-M   'P 1'
#
loop_
_entity.id
_entity.type
_entity.pdbx_description
1 polymer ?
#
loop_
_entity_poly.entity_id
_entity_poly.type
_entity_poly.pdbx_seq_one_letter_code
_entity_poly.pdbx_strand_id
1 'polypeptide(L)'
;YPKEFMPYSMLSAVARMTKDQEKSVKILNELAALDGSDPKIARLVGQAKGQLKKMQALGKPLDMKFEAVDGRKVDLAKMKGKVVLIDFWATWCGPCVKEIPSVKKTYEELHKQGFEIIGVSLDSDKKKLEGFLAKNEMTWPQFFDGKGWKTSLAQEHGISSIPAMWLVDKEGNLVDQNARSGLEDKVKKYLAK
;
A
#
# COMPACT_ATOMS: atom_id res chain seq x y z
N TYR A 1 -19.64 -10.33 25.19
CA TYR A 1 -20.85 -11.05 24.78
C TYR A 1 -20.93 -11.11 23.25
N PRO A 2 -21.15 -12.27 22.60
CA PRO A 2 -21.16 -12.40 21.14
C PRO A 2 -22.24 -11.57 20.44
N LYS A 3 -23.23 -11.07 21.17
CA LYS A 3 -24.37 -10.29 20.62
C LYS A 3 -23.97 -8.88 20.16
N GLU A 4 -22.93 -8.28 20.72
CA GLU A 4 -22.50 -6.92 20.36
C GLU A 4 -21.54 -6.88 19.17
N PHE A 5 -20.82 -7.96 18.89
CA PHE A 5 -19.87 -8.03 17.77
C PHE A 5 -20.57 -8.02 16.40
N MET A 6 -21.70 -8.73 16.27
CA MET A 6 -22.41 -8.86 14.98
C MET A 6 -22.84 -7.52 14.37
N PRO A 7 -23.48 -6.60 15.11
CA PRO A 7 -23.83 -5.28 14.55
C PRO A 7 -22.64 -4.50 14.03
N TYR A 8 -21.53 -4.50 14.77
CA TYR A 8 -20.32 -3.77 14.37
C TYR A 8 -19.62 -4.40 13.16
N SER A 9 -19.63 -5.72 13.04
CA SER A 9 -19.10 -6.40 11.85
C SER A 9 -19.94 -6.09 10.59
N MET A 10 -21.26 -5.99 10.73
CA MET A 10 -22.16 -5.57 9.65
C MET A 10 -21.91 -4.10 9.25
N LEU A 11 -21.76 -3.20 10.21
CA LEU A 11 -21.41 -1.80 9.96
C LEU A 11 -20.07 -1.68 9.22
N SER A 12 -19.06 -2.48 9.62
CA SER A 12 -17.79 -2.54 8.93
C SER A 12 -17.92 -3.02 7.47
N ALA A 13 -18.80 -3.96 7.19
CA ALA A 13 -19.11 -4.40 5.83
C ALA A 13 -19.79 -3.28 5.01
N VAL A 14 -20.78 -2.60 5.60
CA VAL A 14 -21.46 -1.46 4.95
C VAL A 14 -20.49 -0.34 4.63
N ALA A 15 -19.57 0.01 5.55
CA ALA A 15 -18.57 1.04 5.30
C ALA A 15 -17.66 0.72 4.10
N ARG A 16 -17.38 -0.58 3.86
CA ARG A 16 -16.55 -1.02 2.71
C ARG A 16 -17.32 -1.08 1.39
N MET A 17 -18.63 -1.32 1.44
CA MET A 17 -19.46 -1.54 0.26
C MET A 17 -20.13 -0.26 -0.25
N THR A 18 -20.32 0.73 0.61
CA THR A 18 -20.98 2.00 0.21
C THR A 18 -20.07 2.79 -0.73
N LYS A 19 -20.69 3.36 -1.80
CA LYS A 19 -20.04 4.32 -2.69
C LYS A 19 -20.06 5.75 -2.12
N ASP A 20 -20.89 5.98 -1.09
CA ASP A 20 -20.98 7.25 -0.38
C ASP A 20 -19.82 7.37 0.61
N GLN A 21 -18.87 8.24 0.28
CA GLN A 21 -17.66 8.46 1.04
C GLN A 21 -17.93 9.08 2.42
N GLU A 22 -18.86 10.01 2.51
CA GLU A 22 -19.22 10.66 3.78
C GLU A 22 -19.84 9.64 4.75
N LYS A 23 -20.76 8.82 4.24
CA LYS A 23 -21.36 7.73 5.01
C LYS A 23 -20.32 6.70 5.46
N SER A 24 -19.38 6.35 4.58
CA SER A 24 -18.28 5.44 4.93
C SER A 24 -17.42 6.02 6.07
N VAL A 25 -17.01 7.28 5.95
CA VAL A 25 -16.21 7.97 6.99
C VAL A 25 -16.95 8.05 8.32
N LYS A 26 -18.25 8.36 8.30
CA LYS A 26 -19.08 8.40 9.52
C LYS A 26 -19.08 7.05 10.24
N ILE A 27 -19.38 5.97 9.53
CA ILE A 27 -19.40 4.61 10.09
C ILE A 27 -18.02 4.22 10.63
N LEU A 28 -16.95 4.51 9.87
CA LEU A 28 -15.59 4.19 10.30
C LEU A 28 -15.17 4.96 11.55
N ASN A 29 -15.60 6.21 11.72
CA ASN A 29 -15.34 6.98 12.94
C ASN A 29 -16.09 6.37 14.14
N GLU A 30 -17.34 5.95 13.97
CA GLU A 30 -18.10 5.26 15.00
C GLU A 30 -17.40 3.96 15.43
N LEU A 31 -16.95 3.13 14.46
CA LEU A 31 -16.21 1.90 14.74
C LEU A 31 -14.84 2.17 15.41
N ALA A 32 -14.16 3.22 15.01
CA ALA A 32 -12.85 3.60 15.56
C ALA A 32 -12.91 4.11 17.00
N ALA A 33 -14.09 4.57 17.44
CA ALA A 33 -14.36 5.08 18.79
C ALA A 33 -14.82 3.99 19.78
N LEU A 34 -15.06 2.76 19.33
CA LEU A 34 -15.47 1.66 20.20
C LEU A 34 -14.38 1.31 21.21
N ASP A 35 -14.82 0.83 22.40
CA ASP A 35 -13.91 0.25 23.38
C ASP A 35 -13.29 -1.06 22.86
N GLY A 36 -11.99 -1.06 22.72
CA GLY A 36 -11.20 -2.19 22.24
C GLY A 36 -10.79 -3.21 23.32
N SER A 37 -11.45 -3.27 24.47
CA SER A 37 -11.15 -4.23 25.55
C SER A 37 -11.41 -5.68 25.11
N ASP A 38 -12.40 -5.92 24.26
CA ASP A 38 -12.62 -7.23 23.62
C ASP A 38 -11.69 -7.38 22.39
N PRO A 39 -10.93 -8.49 22.27
CA PRO A 39 -10.00 -8.70 21.14
C PRO A 39 -10.64 -8.64 19.76
N LYS A 40 -11.91 -9.05 19.60
CA LYS A 40 -12.64 -8.98 18.32
C LYS A 40 -13.01 -7.54 17.98
N ILE A 41 -13.46 -6.78 19.00
CA ILE A 41 -13.74 -5.35 18.84
C ILE A 41 -12.43 -4.59 18.57
N ALA A 42 -11.36 -4.86 19.31
CA ALA A 42 -10.04 -4.26 19.07
C ALA A 42 -9.58 -4.41 17.61
N ARG A 43 -9.84 -5.58 17.00
CA ARG A 43 -9.53 -5.83 15.59
C ARG A 43 -10.37 -4.94 14.67
N LEU A 44 -11.66 -4.78 14.93
CA LEU A 44 -12.54 -3.89 14.14
C LEU A 44 -12.11 -2.43 14.27
N VAL A 45 -11.81 -1.97 15.48
CA VAL A 45 -11.27 -0.63 15.75
C VAL A 45 -9.98 -0.39 14.96
N GLY A 46 -9.05 -1.34 15.00
CA GLY A 46 -7.80 -1.26 14.24
C GLY A 46 -8.04 -1.18 12.73
N GLN A 47 -8.95 -1.99 12.21
CA GLN A 47 -9.32 -1.96 10.78
C GLN A 47 -9.98 -0.63 10.39
N ALA A 48 -10.88 -0.11 11.21
CA ALA A 48 -11.55 1.17 10.96
C ALA A 48 -10.55 2.34 10.95
N LYS A 49 -9.66 2.40 11.95
CA LYS A 49 -8.59 3.40 12.01
C LYS A 49 -7.66 3.33 10.79
N GLY A 50 -7.26 2.11 10.39
CA GLY A 50 -6.42 1.92 9.20
C GLY A 50 -7.11 2.38 7.92
N GLN A 51 -8.41 2.11 7.76
CA GLN A 51 -9.17 2.54 6.60
C GLN A 51 -9.37 4.06 6.55
N LEU A 52 -9.66 4.69 7.69
CA LEU A 52 -9.73 6.16 7.80
C LEU A 52 -8.40 6.79 7.41
N LYS A 53 -7.28 6.26 7.91
CA LYS A 53 -5.93 6.76 7.57
C LYS A 53 -5.67 6.70 6.07
N LYS A 54 -6.04 5.60 5.41
CA LYS A 54 -5.94 5.46 3.94
C LYS A 54 -6.77 6.50 3.22
N MET A 55 -8.04 6.67 3.60
CA MET A 55 -8.93 7.66 2.98
C MET A 55 -8.39 9.08 3.13
N GLN A 56 -7.82 9.42 4.30
CA GLN A 56 -7.26 10.73 4.59
C GLN A 56 -5.94 11.00 3.86
N ALA A 57 -5.21 9.96 3.47
CA ALA A 57 -3.95 10.08 2.75
C ALA A 57 -4.16 10.39 1.25
N LEU A 58 -5.31 10.01 0.67
CA LEU A 58 -5.60 10.24 -0.74
C LEU A 58 -5.65 11.74 -1.06
N GLY A 59 -4.95 12.15 -2.11
CA GLY A 59 -4.82 13.55 -2.54
C GLY A 59 -3.83 14.38 -1.70
N LYS A 60 -3.11 13.78 -0.75
CA LYS A 60 -2.15 14.48 0.10
C LYS A 60 -0.72 14.01 -0.17
N PRO A 61 0.29 14.84 0.16
CA PRO A 61 1.67 14.44 0.12
C PRO A 61 1.92 13.19 0.98
N LEU A 62 2.63 12.23 0.40
CA LEU A 62 3.03 11.01 1.10
C LEU A 62 4.50 11.14 1.51
N ASP A 63 4.79 10.93 2.79
CA ASP A 63 6.17 10.86 3.29
C ASP A 63 6.59 9.40 3.43
N MET A 64 7.73 9.07 2.82
CA MET A 64 8.32 7.74 2.93
C MET A 64 9.83 7.84 2.76
N LYS A 65 10.58 7.41 3.80
CA LYS A 65 12.05 7.42 3.83
C LYS A 65 12.57 6.12 4.40
N PHE A 66 13.54 5.53 3.74
CA PHE A 66 14.18 4.31 4.21
C PHE A 66 15.50 4.04 3.47
N GLU A 67 16.26 3.08 3.99
CA GLU A 67 17.38 2.47 3.28
C GLU A 67 16.90 1.14 2.67
N ALA A 68 17.08 0.99 1.37
CA ALA A 68 16.72 -0.20 0.62
C ALA A 68 17.69 -1.37 0.91
N VAL A 69 17.25 -2.59 0.58
CA VAL A 69 18.04 -3.83 0.75
C VAL A 69 19.43 -3.74 0.12
N ASP A 70 19.54 -2.99 -0.98
CA ASP A 70 20.78 -2.76 -1.75
C ASP A 70 21.58 -1.53 -1.29
N GLY A 71 21.20 -0.90 -0.17
CA GLY A 71 21.85 0.26 0.43
C GLY A 71 21.46 1.61 -0.17
N ARG A 72 20.59 1.67 -1.19
CA ARG A 72 20.08 2.93 -1.73
C ARG A 72 19.23 3.64 -0.68
N LYS A 73 19.46 4.94 -0.48
CA LYS A 73 18.62 5.79 0.37
C LYS A 73 17.44 6.29 -0.45
N VAL A 74 16.25 5.90 -0.05
CA VAL A 74 14.99 6.32 -0.66
C VAL A 74 14.38 7.42 0.18
N ASP A 75 14.02 8.53 -0.47
CA ASP A 75 13.30 9.66 0.11
C ASP A 75 12.27 10.13 -0.92
N LEU A 76 11.00 9.77 -0.70
CA LEU A 76 9.92 10.08 -1.64
C LEU A 76 9.78 11.59 -1.90
N ALA A 77 10.06 12.44 -0.89
CA ALA A 77 10.02 13.89 -1.06
C ALA A 77 11.06 14.42 -2.05
N LYS A 78 12.15 13.67 -2.28
CA LYS A 78 13.18 13.98 -3.29
C LYS A 78 12.89 13.41 -4.68
N MET A 79 11.79 12.68 -4.82
CA MET A 79 11.36 12.09 -6.09
C MET A 79 10.33 12.96 -6.82
N LYS A 80 10.14 14.22 -6.41
CA LYS A 80 9.28 15.17 -7.12
C LYS A 80 9.67 15.29 -8.60
N GLY A 81 8.67 15.45 -9.45
CA GLY A 81 8.83 15.39 -10.90
C GLY A 81 8.70 13.99 -11.48
N LYS A 82 8.60 12.96 -10.63
CA LYS A 82 8.41 11.56 -11.04
C LYS A 82 7.05 11.03 -10.59
N VAL A 83 6.49 10.14 -11.37
CA VAL A 83 5.35 9.30 -10.95
C VAL A 83 5.91 8.06 -10.27
N VAL A 84 5.48 7.77 -9.05
CA VAL A 84 6.06 6.67 -8.25
C VAL A 84 5.00 5.64 -7.91
N LEU A 85 5.26 4.38 -8.26
CA LEU A 85 4.49 3.23 -7.76
C LEU A 85 5.09 2.77 -6.43
N ILE A 86 4.25 2.66 -5.40
CA ILE A 86 4.61 1.99 -4.15
C ILE A 86 3.89 0.65 -4.14
N ASP A 87 4.67 -0.43 -4.20
CA ASP A 87 4.16 -1.81 -4.28
C ASP A 87 4.43 -2.55 -2.96
N PHE A 88 3.36 -2.82 -2.21
CA PHE A 88 3.40 -3.66 -1.01
C PHE A 88 3.14 -5.10 -1.42
N TRP A 89 4.16 -5.94 -1.26
CA TRP A 89 4.17 -7.30 -1.79
C TRP A 89 4.98 -8.28 -0.93
N ALA A 90 5.07 -9.54 -1.33
CA ALA A 90 5.98 -10.52 -0.76
C ALA A 90 6.25 -11.66 -1.74
N THR A 91 7.38 -12.36 -1.57
CA THR A 91 7.75 -13.52 -2.40
C THR A 91 6.80 -14.71 -2.26
N TRP A 92 6.15 -14.84 -1.11
CA TRP A 92 5.14 -15.88 -0.82
C TRP A 92 3.73 -15.49 -1.26
N CYS A 93 3.51 -14.26 -1.70
CA CYS A 93 2.21 -13.78 -2.18
C CYS A 93 2.01 -14.17 -3.65
N GLY A 94 1.34 -15.28 -3.91
CA GLY A 94 1.10 -15.77 -5.28
C GLY A 94 0.49 -14.73 -6.22
N PRO A 95 -0.58 -14.00 -5.83
CA PRO A 95 -1.14 -12.92 -6.65
C PRO A 95 -0.15 -11.79 -6.92
N CYS A 96 0.72 -11.42 -5.93
CA CYS A 96 1.74 -10.41 -6.13
C CYS A 96 2.77 -10.84 -7.19
N VAL A 97 3.24 -12.08 -7.07
CA VAL A 97 4.23 -12.65 -8.00
C VAL A 97 3.71 -12.70 -9.44
N LYS A 98 2.42 -12.97 -9.61
CA LYS A 98 1.78 -12.97 -10.94
C LYS A 98 1.75 -11.59 -11.62
N GLU A 99 1.79 -10.51 -10.85
CA GLU A 99 1.79 -9.13 -11.38
C GLU A 99 3.19 -8.66 -11.82
N ILE A 100 4.26 -9.26 -11.29
CA ILE A 100 5.64 -8.82 -11.54
C ILE A 100 5.98 -8.67 -13.02
N PRO A 101 5.62 -9.60 -13.93
CA PRO A 101 5.93 -9.42 -15.34
C PRO A 101 5.29 -8.16 -15.94
N SER A 102 4.04 -7.87 -15.58
CA SER A 102 3.33 -6.67 -16.03
C SER A 102 3.92 -5.39 -15.44
N VAL A 103 4.24 -5.41 -14.14
CA VAL A 103 4.88 -4.27 -13.45
C VAL A 103 6.26 -3.98 -14.07
N LYS A 104 7.08 -5.04 -14.31
CA LYS A 104 8.39 -4.92 -14.94
C LYS A 104 8.28 -4.32 -16.35
N LYS A 105 7.35 -4.83 -17.17
CA LYS A 105 7.10 -4.27 -18.50
C LYS A 105 6.77 -2.79 -18.45
N THR A 106 5.83 -2.39 -17.59
CA THR A 106 5.47 -0.98 -17.41
C THR A 106 6.68 -0.13 -16.96
N TYR A 107 7.52 -0.67 -16.08
CA TYR A 107 8.73 0.01 -15.64
C TYR A 107 9.72 0.21 -16.77
N GLU A 108 10.03 -0.82 -17.54
CA GLU A 108 10.96 -0.77 -18.67
C GLU A 108 10.52 0.25 -19.74
N GLU A 109 9.20 0.32 -20.01
CA GLU A 109 8.64 1.25 -21.00
C GLU A 109 8.61 2.71 -20.52
N LEU A 110 8.34 2.95 -19.23
CA LEU A 110 8.02 4.29 -18.73
C LEU A 110 9.09 4.89 -17.81
N HIS A 111 10.07 4.11 -17.34
CA HIS A 111 11.11 4.58 -16.42
C HIS A 111 11.85 5.82 -16.96
N LYS A 112 12.28 5.79 -18.23
CA LYS A 112 12.97 6.93 -18.87
C LYS A 112 12.09 8.17 -19.03
N GLN A 113 10.79 8.02 -18.87
CA GLN A 113 9.80 9.13 -18.93
C GLN A 113 9.49 9.70 -17.54
N GLY A 114 10.16 9.20 -16.48
CA GLY A 114 9.97 9.67 -15.12
C GLY A 114 9.08 8.77 -14.24
N PHE A 115 8.90 7.51 -14.62
CA PHE A 115 8.23 6.53 -13.76
C PHE A 115 9.24 5.81 -12.88
N GLU A 116 8.94 5.69 -11.59
CA GLU A 116 9.75 4.96 -10.62
C GLU A 116 8.91 3.95 -9.83
N ILE A 117 9.56 2.95 -9.26
CA ILE A 117 8.93 1.98 -8.37
C ILE A 117 9.69 1.93 -7.04
N ILE A 118 8.94 1.83 -5.96
CA ILE A 118 9.41 1.50 -4.61
C ILE A 118 8.69 0.23 -4.19
N GLY A 119 9.42 -0.85 -3.93
CA GLY A 119 8.86 -2.05 -3.34
C GLY A 119 8.92 -1.99 -1.81
N VAL A 120 7.88 -2.46 -1.16
CA VAL A 120 7.83 -2.67 0.29
C VAL A 120 7.54 -4.15 0.52
N SER A 121 8.60 -4.90 0.87
CA SER A 121 8.49 -6.34 1.05
C SER A 121 7.97 -6.70 2.46
N LEU A 122 6.96 -7.57 2.49
CA LEU A 122 6.44 -8.20 3.70
C LEU A 122 7.06 -9.59 3.93
N ASP A 123 8.25 -9.83 3.41
CA ASP A 123 8.99 -11.04 3.70
C ASP A 123 9.64 -11.00 5.09
N SER A 124 9.96 -12.18 5.62
CA SER A 124 10.71 -12.33 6.88
C SER A 124 12.12 -12.91 6.67
N ASP A 125 12.45 -13.32 5.44
CA ASP A 125 13.73 -13.92 5.09
C ASP A 125 14.44 -13.08 4.01
N LYS A 126 15.52 -12.40 4.43
CA LYS A 126 16.30 -11.52 3.54
C LYS A 126 16.89 -12.27 2.35
N LYS A 127 17.46 -13.46 2.58
CA LYS A 127 18.12 -14.25 1.52
C LYS A 127 17.12 -14.70 0.46
N LYS A 128 15.92 -15.11 0.89
CA LYS A 128 14.85 -15.48 -0.05
C LYS A 128 14.41 -14.28 -0.87
N LEU A 129 14.24 -13.11 -0.24
CA LEU A 129 13.91 -11.87 -0.95
C LEU A 129 14.99 -11.53 -1.97
N GLU A 130 16.26 -11.44 -1.56
CA GLU A 130 17.40 -11.08 -2.45
C GLU A 130 17.51 -12.05 -3.63
N GLY A 131 17.42 -13.36 -3.37
CA GLY A 131 17.45 -14.38 -4.43
C GLY A 131 16.27 -14.24 -5.40
N PHE A 132 15.09 -13.88 -4.90
CA PHE A 132 13.91 -13.65 -5.72
C PHE A 132 14.06 -12.40 -6.59
N LEU A 133 14.55 -11.29 -6.02
CA LEU A 133 14.81 -10.03 -6.73
C LEU A 133 15.79 -10.23 -7.87
N ALA A 134 16.91 -10.91 -7.59
CA ALA A 134 17.93 -11.23 -8.60
C ALA A 134 17.36 -12.11 -9.73
N LYS A 135 16.65 -13.17 -9.38
CA LYS A 135 16.03 -14.10 -10.35
C LYS A 135 15.04 -13.43 -11.29
N ASN A 136 14.27 -12.45 -10.78
CA ASN A 136 13.23 -11.76 -11.55
C ASN A 136 13.71 -10.40 -12.09
N GLU A 137 15.00 -10.07 -11.91
CA GLU A 137 15.62 -8.80 -12.35
C GLU A 137 14.83 -7.56 -11.87
N MET A 138 14.38 -7.59 -10.63
CA MET A 138 13.68 -6.47 -10.00
C MET A 138 14.67 -5.42 -9.52
N THR A 139 14.97 -4.43 -10.35
CA THR A 139 16.06 -3.47 -10.14
C THR A 139 15.69 -2.25 -9.32
N TRP A 140 14.40 -2.02 -9.04
CA TRP A 140 13.93 -0.91 -8.22
C TRP A 140 14.14 -1.16 -6.72
N PRO A 141 14.29 -0.08 -5.91
CA PRO A 141 14.60 -0.20 -4.48
C PRO A 141 13.51 -0.95 -3.72
N GLN A 142 13.95 -1.77 -2.77
CA GLN A 142 13.07 -2.58 -1.92
C GLN A 142 13.30 -2.24 -0.45
N PHE A 143 12.24 -1.84 0.26
CA PHE A 143 12.24 -1.82 1.71
C PHE A 143 12.08 -3.23 2.27
N PHE A 144 12.85 -3.53 3.32
CA PHE A 144 12.74 -4.79 4.04
C PHE A 144 13.21 -4.62 5.49
N ASP A 145 12.38 -4.99 6.46
CA ASP A 145 12.73 -4.99 7.88
C ASP A 145 12.59 -6.38 8.54
N GLY A 146 12.23 -7.40 7.76
CA GLY A 146 12.12 -8.80 8.21
C GLY A 146 10.93 -9.09 9.11
N LYS A 147 9.97 -8.15 9.26
CA LYS A 147 8.87 -8.28 10.24
C LYS A 147 7.57 -8.81 9.64
N GLY A 148 7.56 -9.21 8.37
CA GLY A 148 6.38 -9.74 7.71
C GLY A 148 5.21 -8.74 7.76
N TRP A 149 4.05 -9.17 8.21
CA TRP A 149 2.88 -8.30 8.40
C TRP A 149 3.06 -7.18 9.43
N LYS A 150 4.11 -7.24 10.26
CA LYS A 150 4.48 -6.18 11.21
C LYS A 150 5.50 -5.20 10.64
N THR A 151 5.79 -5.29 9.34
CA THR A 151 6.64 -4.36 8.60
C THR A 151 6.22 -2.91 8.88
N SER A 152 7.19 -2.08 9.28
CA SER A 152 6.93 -0.72 9.78
C SER A 152 6.13 0.14 8.80
N LEU A 153 6.54 0.17 7.52
CA LEU A 153 5.85 0.93 6.49
C LEU A 153 4.43 0.40 6.21
N ALA A 154 4.22 -0.93 6.25
CA ALA A 154 2.87 -1.48 6.08
C ALA A 154 1.94 -1.08 7.24
N GLN A 155 2.45 -1.13 8.48
CA GLN A 155 1.70 -0.69 9.67
C GLN A 155 1.41 0.82 9.64
N GLU A 156 2.43 1.61 9.31
CA GLU A 156 2.31 3.06 9.22
C GLU A 156 1.23 3.48 8.22
N HIS A 157 1.18 2.83 7.07
CA HIS A 157 0.23 3.15 6.00
C HIS A 157 -1.05 2.32 6.05
N GLY A 158 -1.28 1.54 7.11
CA GLY A 158 -2.50 0.76 7.32
C GLY A 158 -2.74 -0.32 6.26
N ILE A 159 -1.65 -0.93 5.74
CA ILE A 159 -1.74 -2.03 4.79
C ILE A 159 -2.17 -3.31 5.53
N SER A 160 -3.32 -3.85 5.16
CA SER A 160 -3.92 -5.03 5.77
C SER A 160 -4.08 -6.22 4.81
N SER A 161 -3.76 -6.01 3.53
CA SER A 161 -3.77 -7.04 2.49
C SER A 161 -2.78 -6.70 1.39
N ILE A 162 -2.20 -7.72 0.74
CA ILE A 162 -1.34 -7.60 -0.43
C ILE A 162 -1.88 -8.50 -1.56
N PRO A 163 -1.65 -8.15 -2.83
CA PRO A 163 -0.92 -6.97 -3.32
C PRO A 163 -1.65 -5.66 -3.03
N ALA A 164 -0.91 -4.61 -2.67
CA ALA A 164 -1.43 -3.26 -2.57
C ALA A 164 -0.50 -2.31 -3.34
N MET A 165 -1.04 -1.69 -4.37
CA MET A 165 -0.28 -0.82 -5.27
C MET A 165 -0.83 0.60 -5.18
N TRP A 166 0.02 1.52 -4.75
CA TRP A 166 -0.29 2.93 -4.60
C TRP A 166 0.46 3.77 -5.61
N LEU A 167 -0.18 4.75 -6.19
CA LEU A 167 0.44 5.66 -7.15
C LEU A 167 0.56 7.07 -6.57
N VAL A 168 1.75 7.63 -6.69
CA VAL A 168 2.10 8.98 -6.27
C VAL A 168 2.40 9.81 -7.52
N ASP A 169 1.86 11.03 -7.60
CA ASP A 169 2.06 11.94 -8.71
C ASP A 169 3.39 12.70 -8.65
N LYS A 170 3.65 13.56 -9.63
CA LYS A 170 4.88 14.36 -9.73
C LYS A 170 5.03 15.38 -8.59
N GLU A 171 3.95 15.78 -7.97
CA GLU A 171 3.92 16.69 -6.81
C GLU A 171 4.22 15.97 -5.50
N GLY A 172 4.20 14.63 -5.51
CA GLY A 172 4.41 13.78 -4.35
C GLY A 172 3.11 13.41 -3.62
N ASN A 173 1.94 13.66 -4.21
CA ASN A 173 0.64 13.31 -3.62
C ASN A 173 0.24 11.88 -3.95
N LEU A 174 -0.33 11.19 -2.98
CA LEU A 174 -0.96 9.90 -3.19
C LEU A 174 -2.26 10.05 -4.00
N VAL A 175 -2.27 9.58 -5.24
CA VAL A 175 -3.39 9.80 -6.18
C VAL A 175 -4.22 8.56 -6.48
N ASP A 176 -3.70 7.38 -6.21
CA ASP A 176 -4.42 6.11 -6.39
C ASP A 176 -3.92 5.07 -5.37
N GLN A 177 -4.83 4.43 -4.67
CA GLN A 177 -4.54 3.35 -3.70
C GLN A 177 -4.89 1.96 -4.24
N ASN A 178 -5.32 1.90 -5.48
CA ASN A 178 -5.65 0.66 -6.19
C ASN A 178 -5.12 0.71 -7.64
N ALA A 179 -3.82 1.00 -7.77
CA ALA A 179 -3.18 1.17 -9.06
C ALA A 179 -3.00 -0.15 -9.84
N ARG A 180 -3.23 -1.29 -9.20
CA ARG A 180 -3.06 -2.63 -9.78
C ARG A 180 -3.78 -2.82 -11.12
N SER A 181 -5.06 -2.44 -11.18
CA SER A 181 -5.84 -2.56 -12.41
C SER A 181 -5.53 -1.38 -13.33
N GLY A 182 -5.04 -1.66 -14.55
CA GLY A 182 -4.70 -0.64 -15.54
C GLY A 182 -3.49 0.22 -15.13
N LEU A 183 -2.48 -0.38 -14.51
CA LEU A 183 -1.29 0.32 -14.02
C LEU A 183 -0.65 1.19 -15.09
N GLU A 184 -0.38 0.63 -16.27
CA GLU A 184 0.28 1.35 -17.37
C GLU A 184 -0.48 2.62 -17.78
N ASP A 185 -1.80 2.51 -17.98
CA ASP A 185 -2.64 3.65 -18.37
C ASP A 185 -2.67 4.74 -17.28
N LYS A 186 -2.74 4.31 -16.01
CA LYS A 186 -2.71 5.22 -14.87
C LYS A 186 -1.37 5.96 -14.78
N VAL A 187 -0.26 5.25 -14.95
CA VAL A 187 1.07 5.85 -14.97
C VAL A 187 1.18 6.86 -16.12
N LYS A 188 0.81 6.47 -17.35
CA LYS A 188 0.81 7.37 -18.51
C LYS A 188 -0.03 8.63 -18.28
N LYS A 189 -1.21 8.48 -17.67
CA LYS A 189 -2.09 9.60 -17.31
C LYS A 189 -1.41 10.62 -16.40
N TYR A 190 -0.65 10.15 -15.39
CA TYR A 190 0.03 11.05 -14.45
C TYR A 190 1.38 11.56 -14.98
N LEU A 191 2.04 10.82 -15.88
CA LEU A 191 3.21 11.32 -16.60
C LEU A 191 2.88 12.46 -17.57
N ALA A 192 1.67 12.46 -18.14
CA ALA A 192 1.22 13.49 -19.07
C ALA A 192 0.75 14.81 -18.41
N LYS A 193 0.57 14.82 -17.08
CA LYS A 193 0.25 16.01 -16.29
C LYS A 193 1.52 16.76 -15.90
#